data_bc00865aea526ee1e516b2ab6135e048
#
_entry.id   bc00865aea526ee1e516b2ab6135e048
#
_cell.length_a   1.000
_cell.length_b   1.000
_cell.length_c   1.000
_cell.angle_alpha   90.00
_cell.angle_beta   90.00
_cell.angle_gamma   90.00
#
_symmetry.space_group_name_H-M   'P 1'
#
loop_
_entity.id
_entity.type
_entity.pdbx_description
1 polymer ?
#
loop_
_entity_poly.entity_id
_entity_poly.type
_entity_poly.pdbx_seq_one_letter_code
_entity_poly.pdbx_strand_id
1 'polypeptide(L)'
;MRISVRWTIVFALLTQFIAPSHANVLSDSTELKLEKTITGDISPKSVRASKTGYVSAHNMMYRHSVTIYDANSLDLIKTIPDQVRLSDFGVSGYSGLHRGAPVEGAYSPDGKYLYVTNYAMYGKGFNREGTDTCSPADKYDRSFLYRIDTASWKIDSLYRVGVVPKVVDVSPDNKYVLVTNWCSYDLSILSTESQKVIKTIKIGAYPRGITVSQDSKFAYVAQMGGSVIHQINLETFERSLLSIGSNPRAIVLSPDNATLYATLNSSGRVVAFDLATKKVVRSVKTGSASRSLDISSDGSALYVVNYTSDTVSKVRTSDFKVLQKIKVCNEPIGITYEPLHKRVWVACYGGALKVFSDSLVR
;
A
#
# COMPACT_ATOMS: atom_id res chain seq x y z
N MET A 1 -8.49 56.14 70.26
CA MET A 1 -7.39 55.46 69.65
C MET A 1 -7.91 54.66 68.48
N ARG A 2 -7.76 55.19 67.23
CA ARG A 2 -8.28 54.55 66.02
C ARG A 2 -7.09 53.86 65.28
N ILE A 3 -7.15 52.56 65.15
CA ILE A 3 -6.15 51.77 64.44
C ILE A 3 -6.61 51.61 63.00
N SER A 4 -5.90 52.19 62.02
CA SER A 4 -6.13 52.02 60.60
C SER A 4 -5.32 50.85 60.08
N VAL A 5 -5.98 49.78 59.59
CA VAL A 5 -5.38 48.66 58.94
C VAL A 5 -5.25 48.99 57.45
N ARG A 6 -4.01 49.07 56.93
CA ARG A 6 -3.74 49.19 55.48
C ARG A 6 -3.64 47.81 54.89
N TRP A 7 -4.50 47.53 53.95
CA TRP A 7 -4.40 46.30 53.08
C TRP A 7 -3.50 46.60 51.89
N THR A 8 -2.38 45.88 51.80
CA THR A 8 -1.51 45.91 50.61
C THR A 8 -1.99 44.80 49.65
N ILE A 9 -2.55 45.19 48.52
CA ILE A 9 -2.90 44.24 47.45
C ILE A 9 -1.66 43.95 46.61
N VAL A 10 -1.19 42.69 46.67
CA VAL A 10 -0.10 42.21 45.84
C VAL A 10 -0.74 41.68 44.54
N PHE A 11 -0.52 42.37 43.42
CA PHE A 11 -0.85 41.87 42.07
C PHE A 11 0.21 40.86 41.64
N ALA A 12 -0.14 39.57 41.66
CA ALA A 12 0.68 38.54 41.01
C ALA A 12 0.40 38.58 39.50
N LEU A 13 1.35 39.07 38.73
CA LEU A 13 1.38 38.93 37.25
C LEU A 13 1.63 37.46 36.89
N LEU A 14 0.57 36.74 36.52
CA LEU A 14 0.66 35.46 35.88
C LEU A 14 1.11 35.68 34.42
N THR A 15 2.42 35.52 34.16
CA THR A 15 2.94 35.36 32.79
C THR A 15 2.52 33.99 32.30
N GLN A 16 1.50 33.91 31.47
CA GLN A 16 1.20 32.71 30.70
C GLN A 16 2.31 32.50 29.68
N PHE A 17 3.14 31.51 29.91
CA PHE A 17 4.01 30.98 28.88
C PHE A 17 3.12 30.29 27.81
N ILE A 18 2.82 30.99 26.73
CA ILE A 18 2.27 30.39 25.52
C ILE A 18 3.41 29.57 24.91
N ALA A 19 3.38 28.26 25.12
CA ALA A 19 4.25 27.35 24.37
C ALA A 19 3.97 27.55 22.87
N PRO A 20 5.01 27.68 22.02
CA PRO A 20 4.78 27.79 20.60
C PRO A 20 4.04 26.56 20.12
N SER A 21 2.83 26.74 19.58
CA SER A 21 2.14 25.69 18.88
C SER A 21 3.03 25.27 17.71
N HIS A 22 3.58 24.06 17.76
CA HIS A 22 4.25 23.48 16.61
C HIS A 22 3.18 23.29 15.55
N ALA A 23 3.03 24.27 14.66
CA ALA A 23 2.19 24.12 13.50
C ALA A 23 2.61 22.84 12.79
N ASN A 24 1.68 21.89 12.61
CA ASN A 24 1.96 20.67 11.87
C ASN A 24 2.38 21.07 10.45
N VAL A 25 3.66 20.88 10.14
CA VAL A 25 4.19 21.15 8.80
C VAL A 25 3.55 20.16 7.84
N LEU A 26 2.83 20.68 6.84
CA LEU A 26 2.18 19.88 5.82
C LEU A 26 3.22 19.22 4.90
N SER A 27 2.93 18.02 4.45
CA SER A 27 3.84 17.26 3.57
C SER A 27 4.06 17.92 2.21
N ASP A 28 3.14 18.78 1.76
CA ASP A 28 3.31 19.53 0.50
C ASP A 28 4.34 20.67 0.58
N SER A 29 4.78 21.06 1.77
CA SER A 29 5.81 22.08 2.03
C SER A 29 7.19 21.50 2.37
N THR A 30 7.36 20.19 2.30
CA THR A 30 8.60 19.47 2.60
C THR A 30 9.27 18.94 1.33
N GLU A 31 10.50 18.44 1.46
CA GLU A 31 11.24 17.84 0.36
C GLU A 31 11.73 16.44 0.70
N LEU A 32 11.77 15.58 -0.32
CA LEU A 32 12.35 14.26 -0.21
C LEU A 32 13.87 14.34 -0.23
N LYS A 33 14.53 13.89 0.83
CA LYS A 33 15.97 13.75 0.93
C LYS A 33 16.33 12.29 1.19
N LEU A 34 17.26 11.73 0.42
CA LEU A 34 17.74 10.37 0.62
C LEU A 34 18.39 10.25 1.99
N GLU A 35 17.86 9.36 2.83
CA GLU A 35 18.34 9.10 4.18
C GLU A 35 19.17 7.80 4.22
N LYS A 36 18.66 6.73 3.62
CA LYS A 36 19.33 5.42 3.62
C LYS A 36 19.08 4.67 2.30
N THR A 37 20.10 3.94 1.88
CA THR A 37 19.97 2.89 0.87
C THR A 37 20.20 1.56 1.56
N ILE A 38 19.21 0.68 1.49
CA ILE A 38 19.27 -0.67 2.03
C ILE A 38 19.47 -1.62 0.87
N THR A 39 20.52 -2.42 0.95
CA THR A 39 20.89 -3.45 -0.03
C THR A 39 21.14 -4.77 0.69
N GLY A 40 21.56 -5.80 -0.02
CA GLY A 40 21.86 -7.12 0.50
C GLY A 40 21.04 -8.19 -0.19
N ASP A 41 20.59 -9.18 0.58
CA ASP A 41 19.87 -10.34 0.04
C ASP A 41 18.37 -10.04 -0.19
N ILE A 42 18.08 -8.97 -0.94
CA ILE A 42 16.73 -8.51 -1.25
C ILE A 42 16.53 -8.31 -2.76
N SER A 43 15.30 -8.52 -3.20
CA SER A 43 14.85 -8.26 -4.58
C SER A 43 13.37 -7.80 -4.53
N PRO A 44 13.13 -6.61 -3.97
CA PRO A 44 11.79 -6.19 -3.61
C PRO A 44 10.94 -5.83 -4.83
N LYS A 45 9.78 -6.44 -4.94
CA LYS A 45 8.71 -6.12 -5.90
C LYS A 45 7.79 -5.03 -5.37
N SER A 46 7.65 -4.96 -4.05
CA SER A 46 6.87 -3.94 -3.37
C SER A 46 7.41 -3.68 -1.96
N VAL A 47 6.95 -2.60 -1.37
CA VAL A 47 7.23 -2.19 0.01
C VAL A 47 5.95 -1.67 0.63
N ARG A 48 5.70 -1.98 1.91
CA ARG A 48 4.51 -1.51 2.63
C ARG A 48 4.86 -1.10 4.05
N ALA A 49 4.46 0.10 4.44
CA ALA A 49 4.55 0.57 5.81
C ALA A 49 3.31 0.18 6.62
N SER A 50 3.50 -0.15 7.89
CA SER A 50 2.44 -0.26 8.89
C SER A 50 2.21 1.08 9.58
N LYS A 51 1.10 1.19 10.30
CA LYS A 51 0.85 2.30 11.24
C LYS A 51 1.51 2.09 12.60
N THR A 52 2.20 0.96 12.80
CA THR A 52 2.78 0.52 14.09
C THR A 52 4.32 0.49 14.09
N GLY A 53 4.96 1.10 13.08
CA GLY A 53 6.41 1.26 13.05
C GLY A 53 7.19 0.14 12.35
N TYR A 54 6.53 -0.67 11.54
CA TYR A 54 7.18 -1.68 10.70
C TYR A 54 7.05 -1.36 9.22
N VAL A 55 8.06 -1.76 8.45
CA VAL A 55 8.01 -1.72 6.99
C VAL A 55 8.37 -3.10 6.46
N SER A 56 7.53 -3.66 5.59
CA SER A 56 7.79 -4.93 4.92
C SER A 56 8.20 -4.71 3.47
N ALA A 57 9.15 -5.50 2.98
CA ALA A 57 9.49 -5.59 1.57
C ALA A 57 9.27 -7.03 1.08
N HIS A 58 8.68 -7.16 -0.12
CA HIS A 58 8.24 -8.44 -0.68
C HIS A 58 9.18 -8.82 -1.81
N ASN A 59 10.09 -9.76 -1.52
CA ASN A 59 11.22 -10.14 -2.39
C ASN A 59 10.81 -11.27 -3.34
N MET A 60 9.99 -10.94 -4.35
CA MET A 60 9.39 -11.89 -5.27
C MET A 60 10.44 -12.60 -6.15
N MET A 61 11.40 -11.84 -6.69
CA MET A 61 12.36 -12.34 -7.65
C MET A 61 13.56 -12.95 -6.94
N TYR A 62 13.91 -14.18 -7.26
CA TYR A 62 15.11 -14.92 -6.82
C TYR A 62 15.24 -15.19 -5.32
N ARG A 63 14.68 -14.36 -4.45
CA ARG A 63 14.84 -14.44 -2.98
C ARG A 63 13.71 -15.15 -2.28
N HIS A 64 12.47 -15.00 -2.78
CA HIS A 64 11.28 -15.63 -2.22
C HIS A 64 11.21 -15.45 -0.69
N SER A 65 11.19 -14.22 -0.25
CA SER A 65 11.15 -13.87 1.17
C SER A 65 10.40 -12.58 1.42
N VAL A 66 9.98 -12.38 2.65
CA VAL A 66 9.51 -11.10 3.16
C VAL A 66 10.51 -10.58 4.17
N THR A 67 11.03 -9.37 3.98
CA THR A 67 11.93 -8.72 4.93
C THR A 67 11.19 -7.64 5.69
N ILE A 68 11.38 -7.60 7.01
CA ILE A 68 10.73 -6.66 7.93
C ILE A 68 11.78 -5.73 8.49
N TYR A 69 11.49 -4.44 8.45
CA TYR A 69 12.37 -3.38 8.95
C TYR A 69 11.69 -2.58 10.05
N ASP A 70 12.46 -2.12 11.01
CA ASP A 70 12.05 -1.09 11.95
C ASP A 70 11.98 0.27 11.23
N ALA A 71 10.85 0.95 11.33
CA ALA A 71 10.64 2.20 10.62
C ALA A 71 11.45 3.37 11.21
N ASN A 72 11.89 3.28 12.47
CA ASN A 72 12.69 4.29 13.15
C ASN A 72 14.18 4.12 12.87
N SER A 73 14.74 2.97 13.22
CA SER A 73 16.18 2.70 13.05
C SER A 73 16.57 2.35 11.62
N LEU A 74 15.61 1.96 10.79
CA LEU A 74 15.80 1.46 9.42
C LEU A 74 16.59 0.14 9.35
N ASP A 75 16.61 -0.61 10.44
CA ASP A 75 17.35 -1.87 10.53
C ASP A 75 16.45 -3.06 10.18
N LEU A 76 17.05 -4.12 9.66
CA LEU A 76 16.39 -5.37 9.38
C LEU A 76 16.04 -6.09 10.70
N ILE A 77 14.76 -6.28 10.95
CA ILE A 77 14.25 -7.04 12.10
C ILE A 77 14.23 -8.54 11.79
N LYS A 78 13.70 -8.88 10.61
CA LYS A 78 13.43 -10.29 10.26
C LYS A 78 13.46 -10.51 8.76
N THR A 79 14.01 -11.65 8.35
CA THR A 79 13.76 -12.25 7.04
C THR A 79 12.87 -13.47 7.25
N ILE A 80 11.72 -13.49 6.59
CA ILE A 80 10.74 -14.58 6.62
C ILE A 80 10.85 -15.32 5.29
N PRO A 81 11.37 -16.56 5.27
CA PRO A 81 11.37 -17.37 4.07
C PRO A 81 9.95 -17.65 3.61
N ASP A 82 9.70 -17.52 2.32
CA ASP A 82 8.42 -17.91 1.74
C ASP A 82 8.41 -19.43 1.49
N GLN A 83 8.28 -20.18 2.59
CA GLN A 83 8.27 -21.65 2.56
C GLN A 83 7.22 -22.17 3.52
N VAL A 84 6.32 -23.02 3.03
CA VAL A 84 5.23 -23.61 3.81
C VAL A 84 5.02 -25.08 3.45
N ARG A 85 4.57 -25.87 4.42
CA ARG A 85 3.92 -27.15 4.17
C ARG A 85 2.41 -26.90 4.16
N LEU A 86 1.79 -27.00 2.98
CA LEU A 86 0.36 -26.71 2.84
C LEU A 86 -0.52 -27.59 3.71
N SER A 87 -0.08 -28.84 4.00
CA SER A 87 -0.76 -29.75 4.92
C SER A 87 -0.86 -29.23 6.35
N ASP A 88 0.14 -28.46 6.82
CA ASP A 88 0.17 -27.91 8.18
C ASP A 88 -0.92 -26.84 8.39
N PHE A 89 -1.47 -26.33 7.30
CA PHE A 89 -2.56 -25.34 7.25
C PHE A 89 -3.90 -25.96 6.79
N GLY A 90 -4.02 -27.29 6.82
CA GLY A 90 -5.25 -27.99 6.43
C GLY A 90 -5.53 -28.04 4.93
N VAL A 91 -4.57 -27.69 4.08
CA VAL A 91 -4.71 -27.76 2.62
C VAL A 91 -4.34 -29.16 2.16
N SER A 92 -5.35 -29.98 1.84
CA SER A 92 -5.16 -31.36 1.38
C SER A 92 -4.72 -31.46 -0.08
N GLY A 93 -4.15 -32.61 -0.46
CA GLY A 93 -3.72 -32.91 -1.83
C GLY A 93 -2.31 -32.43 -2.21
N TYR A 94 -1.61 -31.77 -1.28
CA TYR A 94 -0.24 -31.29 -1.48
C TYR A 94 0.71 -31.94 -0.46
N SER A 95 1.84 -32.43 -0.93
CA SER A 95 2.86 -33.05 -0.07
C SER A 95 4.22 -32.37 -0.23
N GLY A 96 4.97 -32.28 0.86
CA GLY A 96 6.28 -31.66 0.88
C GLY A 96 6.25 -30.15 1.16
N LEU A 97 7.38 -29.53 0.90
CA LEU A 97 7.59 -28.10 1.09
C LEU A 97 7.21 -27.36 -0.18
N HIS A 98 6.48 -26.27 -0.02
CA HIS A 98 6.10 -25.38 -1.10
C HIS A 98 6.69 -23.99 -0.87
N ARG A 99 6.97 -23.26 -1.94
CA ARG A 99 7.47 -21.90 -1.92
C ARG A 99 6.54 -21.01 -2.72
N GLY A 100 6.28 -19.83 -2.21
CA GLY A 100 5.54 -18.80 -2.92
C GLY A 100 6.47 -17.79 -3.61
N ALA A 101 5.86 -16.76 -4.21
CA ALA A 101 6.53 -15.60 -4.79
C ALA A 101 5.87 -14.33 -4.24
N PRO A 102 6.31 -13.80 -3.08
CA PRO A 102 5.64 -12.70 -2.39
C PRO A 102 5.70 -11.42 -3.23
N VAL A 103 4.54 -10.87 -3.57
CA VAL A 103 4.45 -9.77 -4.54
C VAL A 103 3.97 -8.45 -3.95
N GLU A 104 3.00 -8.46 -3.05
CA GLU A 104 2.47 -7.29 -2.35
C GLU A 104 2.05 -7.66 -0.93
N GLY A 105 2.00 -6.68 -0.03
CA GLY A 105 1.52 -6.89 1.33
C GLY A 105 0.67 -5.74 1.84
N ALA A 106 -0.15 -6.04 2.85
CA ALA A 106 -0.92 -5.06 3.61
C ALA A 106 -0.98 -5.46 5.09
N TYR A 107 -0.72 -4.50 5.95
CA TYR A 107 -0.91 -4.70 7.39
C TYR A 107 -2.38 -4.55 7.77
N SER A 108 -2.82 -5.33 8.76
CA SER A 108 -4.09 -5.07 9.42
C SER A 108 -4.07 -3.69 10.11
N PRO A 109 -5.21 -3.00 10.23
CA PRO A 109 -5.26 -1.66 10.85
C PRO A 109 -4.73 -1.62 12.29
N ASP A 110 -4.88 -2.72 13.04
CA ASP A 110 -4.37 -2.89 14.40
C ASP A 110 -2.90 -3.33 14.47
N GLY A 111 -2.26 -3.55 13.32
CA GLY A 111 -0.87 -3.96 13.19
C GLY A 111 -0.56 -5.40 13.59
N LYS A 112 -1.56 -6.22 13.95
CA LYS A 112 -1.33 -7.59 14.41
C LYS A 112 -0.96 -8.57 13.31
N TYR A 113 -1.35 -8.29 12.08
CA TYR A 113 -1.13 -9.17 10.95
C TYR A 113 -0.57 -8.42 9.74
N LEU A 114 0.29 -9.11 9.00
CA LEU A 114 0.70 -8.74 7.66
C LEU A 114 0.16 -9.79 6.69
N TYR A 115 -0.67 -9.36 5.73
CA TYR A 115 -1.16 -10.22 4.65
C TYR A 115 -0.27 -10.05 3.43
N VAL A 116 0.16 -11.18 2.83
CA VAL A 116 1.09 -11.20 1.69
C VAL A 116 0.55 -12.06 0.57
N THR A 117 0.40 -11.49 -0.62
CA THR A 117 0.02 -12.23 -1.82
C THR A 117 1.22 -12.92 -2.45
N ASN A 118 1.03 -14.14 -2.95
CA ASN A 118 2.03 -14.88 -3.70
C ASN A 118 1.66 -14.96 -5.17
N TYR A 119 2.47 -14.37 -6.04
CA TYR A 119 2.28 -14.37 -7.50
C TYR A 119 2.04 -15.77 -8.04
N ALA A 120 2.84 -16.72 -7.60
CA ALA A 120 2.75 -18.13 -7.91
C ALA A 120 3.13 -18.97 -6.70
N MET A 121 2.83 -20.26 -6.77
CA MET A 121 3.33 -21.27 -5.85
C MET A 121 4.21 -22.26 -6.60
N TYR A 122 5.26 -22.74 -5.94
CA TYR A 122 6.22 -23.70 -6.49
C TYR A 122 6.29 -24.93 -5.58
N GLY A 123 6.40 -26.10 -6.19
CA GLY A 123 6.45 -27.38 -5.50
C GLY A 123 5.51 -28.39 -6.12
N LYS A 124 5.44 -29.60 -5.52
CA LYS A 124 4.63 -30.69 -6.04
C LYS A 124 3.14 -30.32 -6.09
N GLY A 125 2.52 -30.41 -7.26
CA GLY A 125 1.12 -30.06 -7.49
C GLY A 125 0.89 -28.64 -8.07
N PHE A 126 1.97 -27.87 -8.27
CA PHE A 126 1.93 -26.59 -8.97
C PHE A 126 2.80 -26.71 -10.24
N ASN A 127 2.16 -26.81 -11.40
CA ASN A 127 2.82 -27.09 -12.67
C ASN A 127 2.54 -26.05 -13.75
N ARG A 128 1.62 -25.11 -13.49
CA ARG A 128 1.14 -24.12 -14.45
C ARG A 128 1.20 -22.73 -13.86
N GLU A 129 2.41 -22.17 -13.79
CA GLU A 129 2.64 -20.81 -13.33
C GLU A 129 1.99 -19.82 -14.31
N GLY A 130 1.24 -18.84 -13.75
CA GLY A 130 0.66 -17.76 -14.54
C GLY A 130 1.72 -16.73 -14.94
N THR A 131 1.41 -15.94 -15.96
CA THR A 131 2.30 -14.92 -16.53
C THR A 131 1.66 -13.52 -16.46
N ASP A 132 2.41 -12.50 -16.86
CA ASP A 132 1.86 -11.13 -16.96
C ASP A 132 0.89 -10.96 -18.15
N THR A 133 0.93 -11.87 -19.13
CA THR A 133 0.01 -11.95 -20.28
C THR A 133 -0.83 -13.21 -20.14
N CYS A 134 -1.99 -13.13 -19.56
CA CYS A 134 -2.83 -14.27 -19.24
C CYS A 134 -4.32 -13.94 -19.20
N SER A 135 -5.13 -14.99 -19.23
CA SER A 135 -6.57 -14.93 -19.10
C SER A 135 -7.12 -16.09 -18.27
N PRO A 136 -8.36 -16.06 -17.81
CA PRO A 136 -8.99 -17.20 -17.14
C PRO A 136 -9.04 -18.49 -17.98
N ALA A 137 -9.00 -18.36 -19.31
CA ALA A 137 -9.01 -19.51 -20.24
C ALA A 137 -7.71 -20.33 -20.18
N ASP A 138 -6.60 -19.73 -19.73
CA ASP A 138 -5.30 -20.41 -19.67
C ASP A 138 -5.23 -21.45 -18.56
N LYS A 139 -6.15 -21.40 -17.58
CA LYS A 139 -6.26 -22.37 -16.47
C LYS A 139 -4.95 -22.57 -15.71
N TYR A 140 -4.24 -21.48 -15.41
CA TYR A 140 -3.05 -21.49 -14.53
C TYR A 140 -3.41 -21.87 -13.10
N ASP A 141 -2.41 -22.28 -12.32
CA ASP A 141 -2.60 -22.69 -10.94
C ASP A 141 -3.02 -21.49 -10.07
N ARG A 142 -3.97 -21.74 -9.17
CA ARG A 142 -4.36 -20.77 -8.15
C ARG A 142 -3.28 -20.68 -7.09
N SER A 143 -3.12 -19.50 -6.51
CA SER A 143 -2.12 -19.22 -5.49
C SER A 143 -2.76 -18.94 -4.12
N PHE A 144 -1.93 -18.48 -3.17
CA PHE A 144 -2.31 -18.24 -1.79
C PHE A 144 -1.99 -16.82 -1.34
N LEU A 145 -2.85 -16.33 -0.47
CA LEU A 145 -2.59 -15.23 0.43
C LEU A 145 -2.05 -15.82 1.74
N TYR A 146 -0.90 -15.34 2.22
CA TYR A 146 -0.37 -15.68 3.52
C TYR A 146 -0.78 -14.63 4.54
N ARG A 147 -1.07 -15.07 5.78
CA ARG A 147 -1.13 -14.19 6.94
C ARG A 147 0.11 -14.45 7.79
N ILE A 148 0.78 -13.37 8.18
CA ILE A 148 1.95 -13.38 9.03
C ILE A 148 1.57 -12.68 10.34
N ASP A 149 1.74 -13.36 11.46
CA ASP A 149 1.58 -12.79 12.79
C ASP A 149 2.75 -11.87 13.11
N THR A 150 2.51 -10.60 13.44
CA THR A 150 3.57 -9.60 13.65
C THR A 150 4.26 -9.72 15.01
N ALA A 151 3.70 -10.44 15.97
CA ALA A 151 4.35 -10.68 17.25
C ALA A 151 5.43 -11.77 17.13
N SER A 152 5.18 -12.78 16.30
CA SER A 152 6.10 -13.91 16.10
C SER A 152 6.88 -13.85 14.79
N TRP A 153 6.45 -13.06 13.83
CA TRP A 153 6.92 -13.01 12.44
C TRP A 153 6.90 -14.40 11.77
N LYS A 154 5.83 -15.15 12.02
CA LYS A 154 5.60 -16.44 11.38
C LYS A 154 4.35 -16.42 10.51
N ILE A 155 4.38 -17.17 9.41
CA ILE A 155 3.17 -17.48 8.63
C ILE A 155 2.28 -18.35 9.50
N ASP A 156 1.08 -17.87 9.83
CA ASP A 156 0.14 -18.53 10.72
C ASP A 156 -1.14 -19.00 10.03
N SER A 157 -1.42 -18.51 8.82
CA SER A 157 -2.60 -18.90 8.05
C SER A 157 -2.39 -18.73 6.55
N LEU A 158 -3.06 -19.58 5.77
CA LEU A 158 -3.06 -19.54 4.31
C LEU A 158 -4.50 -19.50 3.78
N TYR A 159 -4.73 -18.68 2.77
CA TYR A 159 -6.04 -18.58 2.12
C TYR A 159 -5.89 -18.75 0.61
N ARG A 160 -6.58 -19.74 0.03
CA ARG A 160 -6.54 -19.97 -1.40
C ARG A 160 -7.32 -18.86 -2.12
N VAL A 161 -6.63 -18.11 -2.97
CA VAL A 161 -7.17 -17.02 -3.78
C VAL A 161 -7.16 -17.36 -5.28
N GLY A 162 -7.26 -16.40 -6.17
CA GLY A 162 -7.24 -16.66 -7.61
C GLY A 162 -5.87 -16.94 -8.19
N VAL A 163 -5.76 -16.76 -9.50
CA VAL A 163 -4.54 -16.96 -10.27
C VAL A 163 -3.77 -15.64 -10.37
N VAL A 164 -2.48 -15.66 -10.07
CA VAL A 164 -1.60 -14.49 -10.05
C VAL A 164 -2.19 -13.38 -9.19
N PRO A 165 -2.36 -13.59 -7.88
CA PRO A 165 -2.77 -12.52 -7.00
C PRO A 165 -1.71 -11.41 -7.01
N LYS A 166 -2.16 -10.15 -7.04
CA LYS A 166 -1.30 -8.98 -7.09
C LYS A 166 -1.45 -8.16 -5.81
N VAL A 167 -2.38 -7.23 -5.76
CA VAL A 167 -2.52 -6.31 -4.64
C VAL A 167 -3.44 -6.89 -3.58
N VAL A 168 -3.10 -6.63 -2.33
CA VAL A 168 -3.93 -6.89 -1.15
C VAL A 168 -4.16 -5.59 -0.39
N ASP A 169 -5.34 -5.43 0.16
CA ASP A 169 -5.67 -4.36 1.11
C ASP A 169 -6.60 -4.89 2.20
N VAL A 170 -6.60 -4.22 3.36
CA VAL A 170 -7.43 -4.58 4.52
C VAL A 170 -8.38 -3.44 4.82
N SER A 171 -9.66 -3.75 5.05
CA SER A 171 -10.63 -2.73 5.42
C SER A 171 -10.29 -2.07 6.76
N PRO A 172 -10.48 -0.75 6.93
CA PRO A 172 -10.15 -0.03 8.16
C PRO A 172 -10.83 -0.58 9.43
N ASP A 173 -11.99 -1.21 9.30
CA ASP A 173 -12.69 -1.90 10.40
C ASP A 173 -12.16 -3.33 10.68
N ASN A 174 -11.12 -3.74 9.94
CA ASN A 174 -10.49 -5.06 10.03
C ASN A 174 -11.41 -6.25 9.72
N LYS A 175 -12.55 -6.05 9.03
CA LYS A 175 -13.50 -7.14 8.71
C LYS A 175 -13.12 -7.91 7.45
N TYR A 176 -12.52 -7.24 6.47
CA TYR A 176 -12.25 -7.82 5.16
C TYR A 176 -10.80 -7.65 4.74
N VAL A 177 -10.27 -8.69 4.08
CA VAL A 177 -9.04 -8.63 3.29
C VAL A 177 -9.40 -8.86 1.82
N LEU A 178 -8.98 -7.94 0.97
CA LEU A 178 -9.31 -7.93 -0.45
C LEU A 178 -8.07 -8.24 -1.28
N VAL A 179 -8.18 -9.13 -2.26
CA VAL A 179 -7.07 -9.56 -3.11
C VAL A 179 -7.48 -9.51 -4.58
N THR A 180 -6.76 -8.72 -5.39
CA THR A 180 -6.93 -8.75 -6.85
C THR A 180 -6.16 -9.91 -7.46
N ASN A 181 -6.83 -10.68 -8.33
CA ASN A 181 -6.28 -11.83 -9.02
C ASN A 181 -6.16 -11.51 -10.51
N TRP A 182 -4.95 -11.24 -10.93
CA TRP A 182 -4.59 -10.71 -12.25
C TRP A 182 -5.06 -11.59 -13.40
N CYS A 183 -4.81 -12.91 -13.31
CA CYS A 183 -5.16 -13.87 -14.37
C CYS A 183 -6.55 -14.50 -14.21
N SER A 184 -7.13 -14.49 -13.02
CA SER A 184 -8.52 -14.89 -12.78
C SER A 184 -9.51 -13.78 -13.15
N TYR A 185 -9.04 -12.55 -13.36
CA TYR A 185 -9.86 -11.38 -13.66
C TYR A 185 -10.92 -11.08 -12.59
N ASP A 186 -10.57 -11.33 -11.33
CA ASP A 186 -11.49 -11.18 -10.20
C ASP A 186 -10.82 -10.62 -8.93
N LEU A 187 -11.68 -10.32 -7.96
CA LEU A 187 -11.34 -9.92 -6.61
C LEU A 187 -11.80 -11.02 -5.66
N SER A 188 -10.91 -11.51 -4.81
CA SER A 188 -11.28 -12.34 -3.66
C SER A 188 -11.47 -11.47 -2.43
N ILE A 189 -12.56 -11.68 -1.68
CA ILE A 189 -12.86 -11.04 -0.40
C ILE A 189 -12.83 -12.11 0.69
N LEU A 190 -11.90 -11.96 1.62
CA LEU A 190 -11.73 -12.79 2.81
C LEU A 190 -12.39 -12.10 3.99
N SER A 191 -13.20 -12.82 4.77
CA SER A 191 -13.65 -12.38 6.09
C SER A 191 -12.61 -12.74 7.14
N THR A 192 -12.17 -11.74 7.92
CA THR A 192 -11.21 -11.95 9.02
C THR A 192 -11.82 -12.74 10.18
N GLU A 193 -13.12 -12.60 10.40
CA GLU A 193 -13.87 -13.33 11.42
C GLU A 193 -13.96 -14.83 11.11
N SER A 194 -14.49 -15.18 9.93
CA SER A 194 -14.63 -16.57 9.53
C SER A 194 -13.33 -17.20 9.00
N GLN A 195 -12.32 -16.39 8.73
CA GLN A 195 -11.04 -16.77 8.14
C GLN A 195 -11.19 -17.56 6.81
N LYS A 196 -12.15 -17.14 5.99
CA LYS A 196 -12.46 -17.76 4.69
C LYS A 196 -12.68 -16.72 3.61
N VAL A 197 -12.37 -17.09 2.36
CA VAL A 197 -12.81 -16.32 1.21
C VAL A 197 -14.33 -16.49 1.09
N ILE A 198 -15.06 -15.42 1.35
CA ILE A 198 -16.54 -15.43 1.39
C ILE A 198 -17.17 -14.99 0.06
N LYS A 199 -16.41 -14.26 -0.76
CA LYS A 199 -16.91 -13.73 -2.03
C LYS A 199 -15.80 -13.65 -3.07
N THR A 200 -16.14 -13.91 -4.33
CA THR A 200 -15.31 -13.63 -5.49
C THR A 200 -16.12 -12.80 -6.47
N ILE A 201 -15.61 -11.63 -6.86
CA ILE A 201 -16.29 -10.67 -7.74
C ILE A 201 -15.52 -10.54 -9.05
N LYS A 202 -16.18 -10.72 -10.18
CA LYS A 202 -15.57 -10.50 -11.50
C LYS A 202 -15.30 -9.01 -11.72
N ILE A 203 -14.04 -8.67 -12.04
CA ILE A 203 -13.58 -7.30 -12.28
C ILE A 203 -13.35 -7.05 -13.77
N GLY A 204 -12.86 -8.03 -14.49
CA GLY A 204 -12.40 -7.89 -15.87
C GLY A 204 -10.90 -7.97 -15.95
N ALA A 205 -10.33 -7.70 -17.13
CA ALA A 205 -8.92 -7.95 -17.40
C ALA A 205 -7.99 -7.15 -16.48
N TYR A 206 -7.07 -7.87 -15.89
CA TYR A 206 -5.92 -7.33 -15.14
C TYR A 206 -6.31 -6.42 -13.95
N PRO A 207 -7.09 -6.90 -12.98
CA PRO A 207 -7.36 -6.13 -11.76
C PRO A 207 -6.06 -5.89 -10.99
N ARG A 208 -5.85 -4.64 -10.49
CA ARG A 208 -4.58 -4.26 -9.90
C ARG A 208 -4.74 -3.51 -8.57
N GLY A 209 -4.75 -2.18 -8.56
CA GLY A 209 -4.82 -1.38 -7.34
C GLY A 209 -6.11 -1.59 -6.56
N ILE A 210 -6.01 -1.62 -5.25
CA ILE A 210 -7.13 -1.65 -4.30
C ILE A 210 -6.94 -0.49 -3.32
N THR A 211 -8.02 0.12 -2.90
CA THR A 211 -8.09 0.96 -1.71
C THR A 211 -9.50 0.85 -1.12
N VAL A 212 -9.61 0.94 0.21
CA VAL A 212 -10.88 0.88 0.93
C VAL A 212 -11.15 2.23 1.59
N SER A 213 -12.42 2.70 1.56
CA SER A 213 -12.82 3.92 2.23
C SER A 213 -12.60 3.85 3.74
N GLN A 214 -12.29 4.98 4.38
CA GLN A 214 -11.97 5.03 5.81
C GLN A 214 -13.14 4.58 6.70
N ASP A 215 -14.37 4.70 6.20
CA ASP A 215 -15.59 4.18 6.85
C ASP A 215 -15.88 2.71 6.55
N SER A 216 -15.00 2.04 5.82
CA SER A 216 -15.09 0.62 5.41
C SER A 216 -16.34 0.26 4.59
N LYS A 217 -17.06 1.24 4.02
CA LYS A 217 -18.27 0.98 3.23
C LYS A 217 -17.99 0.59 1.80
N PHE A 218 -16.93 1.13 1.20
CA PHE A 218 -16.61 0.92 -0.21
C PHE A 218 -15.17 0.48 -0.41
N ALA A 219 -14.99 -0.49 -1.29
CA ALA A 219 -13.70 -0.81 -1.88
C ALA A 219 -13.65 -0.32 -3.32
N TYR A 220 -12.50 0.15 -3.73
CA TYR A 220 -12.22 0.58 -5.10
C TYR A 220 -11.15 -0.31 -5.70
N VAL A 221 -11.38 -0.80 -6.91
CA VAL A 221 -10.47 -1.75 -7.59
C VAL A 221 -10.20 -1.27 -9.01
N ALA A 222 -8.93 -1.06 -9.33
CA ALA A 222 -8.50 -0.65 -10.67
C ALA A 222 -8.52 -1.83 -11.64
N GLN A 223 -9.21 -1.67 -12.78
CA GLN A 223 -9.13 -2.58 -13.92
C GLN A 223 -8.06 -2.07 -14.89
N MET A 224 -6.82 -2.56 -14.75
CA MET A 224 -5.70 -2.08 -15.57
C MET A 224 -5.85 -2.45 -17.05
N GLY A 225 -6.51 -3.57 -17.39
CA GLY A 225 -6.86 -3.94 -18.75
C GLY A 225 -8.06 -3.17 -19.34
N GLY A 226 -8.39 -2.02 -18.75
CA GLY A 226 -9.53 -1.19 -19.14
C GLY A 226 -9.30 0.29 -18.84
N SER A 227 -10.38 0.99 -18.51
CA SER A 227 -10.39 2.43 -18.22
C SER A 227 -11.28 2.81 -17.03
N VAL A 228 -11.57 1.83 -16.17
CA VAL A 228 -12.52 2.00 -15.07
C VAL A 228 -11.92 1.58 -13.73
N ILE A 229 -12.48 2.15 -12.68
CA ILE A 229 -12.39 1.68 -11.31
C ILE A 229 -13.74 1.06 -10.94
N HIS A 230 -13.71 -0.12 -10.34
CA HIS A 230 -14.88 -0.74 -9.75
C HIS A 230 -15.05 -0.23 -8.33
N GLN A 231 -16.16 0.43 -8.04
CA GLN A 231 -16.60 0.75 -6.69
C GLN A 231 -17.49 -0.40 -6.21
N ILE A 232 -17.14 -1.01 -5.09
CA ILE A 232 -17.81 -2.18 -4.52
C ILE A 232 -18.33 -1.80 -3.13
N ASN A 233 -19.62 -1.92 -2.92
CA ASN A 233 -20.21 -1.80 -1.58
C ASN A 233 -19.84 -3.05 -0.78
N LEU A 234 -19.17 -2.90 0.38
CA LEU A 234 -18.68 -4.02 1.19
C LEU A 234 -19.76 -4.70 2.05
N GLU A 235 -20.93 -4.10 2.16
CA GLU A 235 -22.10 -4.71 2.84
C GLU A 235 -22.91 -5.60 1.87
N THR A 236 -23.21 -5.08 0.66
CA THR A 236 -24.05 -5.80 -0.32
C THR A 236 -23.26 -6.55 -1.37
N PHE A 237 -21.98 -6.23 -1.53
CA PHE A 237 -21.08 -6.67 -2.61
C PHE A 237 -21.54 -6.26 -4.01
N GLU A 238 -22.44 -5.29 -4.11
CA GLU A 238 -22.84 -4.68 -5.37
C GLU A 238 -21.72 -3.81 -5.94
N ARG A 239 -21.67 -3.72 -7.26
CA ARG A 239 -20.59 -3.09 -8.01
C ARG A 239 -21.13 -2.00 -8.93
N SER A 240 -20.47 -0.84 -8.91
CA SER A 240 -20.63 0.22 -9.90
C SER A 240 -19.28 0.56 -10.57
N LEU A 241 -19.32 1.29 -11.70
CA LEU A 241 -18.14 1.62 -12.49
C LEU A 241 -17.89 3.13 -12.49
N LEU A 242 -16.64 3.51 -12.32
CA LEU A 242 -16.17 4.89 -12.39
C LEU A 242 -15.17 5.01 -13.55
N SER A 243 -15.48 5.85 -14.54
CA SER A 243 -14.59 6.09 -15.70
C SER A 243 -13.46 7.01 -15.32
N ILE A 244 -12.21 6.53 -15.36
CA ILE A 244 -11.06 7.27 -14.84
C ILE A 244 -9.95 7.54 -15.87
N GLY A 245 -9.91 6.81 -16.96
CA GLY A 245 -8.88 6.85 -17.99
C GLY A 245 -8.14 5.53 -18.16
N SER A 246 -7.42 5.39 -19.26
CA SER A 246 -6.83 4.10 -19.68
C SER A 246 -5.71 3.60 -18.78
N ASN A 247 -5.68 2.29 -18.57
CA ASN A 247 -4.70 1.56 -17.79
C ASN A 247 -4.50 2.09 -16.35
N PRO A 248 -5.58 2.27 -15.55
CA PRO A 248 -5.45 2.63 -14.15
C PRO A 248 -4.73 1.50 -13.40
N ARG A 249 -3.68 1.85 -12.61
CA ARG A 249 -2.84 0.82 -12.01
C ARG A 249 -2.83 0.84 -10.48
N ALA A 250 -2.29 1.88 -9.88
CA ALA A 250 -2.32 2.07 -8.44
C ALA A 250 -3.32 3.17 -8.10
N ILE A 251 -4.02 3.00 -6.99
CA ILE A 251 -5.04 3.93 -6.51
C ILE A 251 -4.89 4.15 -5.02
N VAL A 252 -5.18 5.35 -4.56
CA VAL A 252 -5.33 5.71 -3.14
C VAL A 252 -6.48 6.70 -2.97
N LEU A 253 -7.09 6.71 -1.79
CA LEU A 253 -8.10 7.71 -1.40
C LEU A 253 -7.46 8.86 -0.62
N SER A 254 -8.03 10.07 -0.74
CA SER A 254 -7.78 11.14 0.20
C SER A 254 -8.29 10.75 1.60
N PRO A 255 -7.69 11.28 2.69
CA PRO A 255 -8.10 10.94 4.06
C PRO A 255 -9.57 11.21 4.36
N ASP A 256 -10.18 12.18 3.68
CA ASP A 256 -11.60 12.54 3.80
C ASP A 256 -12.54 11.70 2.91
N ASN A 257 -12.01 10.72 2.15
CA ASN A 257 -12.74 9.92 1.17
C ASN A 257 -13.38 10.71 0.01
N ALA A 258 -13.04 11.97 -0.20
CA ALA A 258 -13.66 12.79 -1.25
C ALA A 258 -13.04 12.56 -2.63
N THR A 259 -11.73 12.28 -2.67
CA THR A 259 -10.97 12.17 -3.91
C THR A 259 -10.29 10.81 -4.04
N LEU A 260 -10.46 10.17 -5.18
CA LEU A 260 -9.70 8.98 -5.57
C LEU A 260 -8.56 9.38 -6.51
N TYR A 261 -7.32 9.10 -6.13
CA TYR A 261 -6.16 9.32 -6.96
C TYR A 261 -5.76 8.03 -7.67
N ALA A 262 -5.42 8.11 -8.94
CA ALA A 262 -4.99 6.95 -9.72
C ALA A 262 -3.80 7.26 -10.62
N THR A 263 -2.87 6.31 -10.72
CA THR A 263 -1.87 6.32 -11.79
C THR A 263 -2.48 5.74 -13.07
N LEU A 264 -2.28 6.43 -14.20
CA LEU A 264 -2.55 5.92 -15.54
C LEU A 264 -1.22 5.48 -16.17
N ASN A 265 -0.94 4.18 -16.09
CA ASN A 265 0.40 3.63 -16.34
C ASN A 265 0.95 3.95 -17.73
N SER A 266 0.16 3.77 -18.79
CA SER A 266 0.58 3.97 -20.17
C SER A 266 0.86 5.44 -20.51
N SER A 267 0.09 6.37 -19.94
CA SER A 267 0.26 7.81 -20.19
C SER A 267 1.27 8.48 -19.25
N GLY A 268 1.70 7.81 -18.19
CA GLY A 268 2.60 8.36 -17.18
C GLY A 268 2.00 9.52 -16.38
N ARG A 269 0.69 9.47 -16.14
CA ARG A 269 -0.05 10.51 -15.45
C ARG A 269 -0.62 10.02 -14.13
N VAL A 270 -0.85 10.96 -13.24
CA VAL A 270 -1.73 10.79 -12.08
C VAL A 270 -2.97 11.63 -12.32
N VAL A 271 -4.12 11.11 -11.95
CA VAL A 271 -5.41 11.81 -12.00
C VAL A 271 -6.05 11.89 -10.62
N ALA A 272 -6.81 12.96 -10.38
CA ALA A 272 -7.70 13.12 -9.25
C ALA A 272 -9.14 12.96 -9.75
N PHE A 273 -9.86 12.03 -9.17
CA PHE A 273 -11.26 11.75 -9.46
C PHE A 273 -12.11 12.16 -8.25
N ASP A 274 -13.01 13.09 -8.45
CA ASP A 274 -13.95 13.52 -7.45
C ASP A 274 -15.11 12.52 -7.34
N LEU A 275 -15.28 11.93 -6.16
CA LEU A 275 -16.26 10.85 -5.93
C LEU A 275 -17.69 11.35 -5.87
N ALA A 276 -17.94 12.62 -5.53
CA ALA A 276 -19.27 13.20 -5.48
C ALA A 276 -19.80 13.49 -6.91
N THR A 277 -18.96 14.15 -7.73
CA THR A 277 -19.34 14.48 -9.14
C THR A 277 -19.09 13.33 -10.11
N LYS A 278 -18.36 12.30 -9.70
CA LYS A 278 -17.96 11.14 -10.52
C LYS A 278 -17.18 11.55 -11.77
N LYS A 279 -16.27 12.53 -11.64
CA LYS A 279 -15.46 13.06 -12.75
C LYS A 279 -13.99 13.15 -12.38
N VAL A 280 -13.13 12.98 -13.39
CA VAL A 280 -11.73 13.38 -13.29
C VAL A 280 -11.66 14.90 -13.29
N VAL A 281 -11.17 15.49 -12.20
CA VAL A 281 -11.10 16.94 -12.00
C VAL A 281 -9.71 17.52 -12.21
N ARG A 282 -8.66 16.70 -12.07
CA ARG A 282 -7.26 17.11 -12.27
C ARG A 282 -6.45 15.97 -12.87
N SER A 283 -5.37 16.34 -13.57
CA SER A 283 -4.42 15.40 -14.16
C SER A 283 -3.05 16.04 -14.34
N VAL A 284 -1.98 15.33 -13.95
CA VAL A 284 -0.60 15.78 -14.11
C VAL A 284 0.28 14.65 -14.65
N LYS A 285 1.23 14.98 -15.52
CA LYS A 285 2.26 14.04 -15.99
C LYS A 285 3.40 13.99 -14.98
N THR A 286 3.68 12.81 -14.44
CA THR A 286 4.76 12.59 -13.44
C THR A 286 6.03 12.03 -14.09
N GLY A 287 5.89 11.05 -14.99
CA GLY A 287 7.02 10.41 -15.67
C GLY A 287 6.53 9.40 -16.69
N SER A 288 7.36 8.42 -17.04
CA SER A 288 6.99 7.29 -17.90
C SER A 288 6.70 6.07 -17.07
N ALA A 289 5.62 5.36 -17.40
CA ALA A 289 5.12 4.17 -16.68
C ALA A 289 4.92 4.45 -15.17
N SER A 290 4.01 5.38 -14.82
CA SER A 290 3.64 5.64 -13.42
C SER A 290 2.98 4.41 -12.83
N ARG A 291 3.71 3.69 -11.92
CA ARG A 291 3.32 2.34 -11.46
C ARG A 291 2.67 2.29 -10.10
N SER A 292 3.28 2.89 -9.12
CA SER A 292 2.79 2.87 -7.73
C SER A 292 2.66 4.29 -7.22
N LEU A 293 1.72 4.52 -6.31
CA LEU A 293 1.59 5.78 -5.60
C LEU A 293 1.15 5.52 -4.17
N ASP A 294 1.50 6.47 -3.31
CA ASP A 294 0.98 6.56 -1.95
C ASP A 294 0.73 8.02 -1.59
N ILE A 295 0.03 8.27 -0.49
CA ILE A 295 -0.39 9.60 -0.05
C ILE A 295 0.14 9.86 1.36
N SER A 296 0.53 11.11 1.64
CA SER A 296 0.87 11.55 3.00
C SER A 296 -0.33 11.44 3.96
N SER A 297 -0.07 11.29 5.26
CA SER A 297 -1.13 11.14 6.27
C SER A 297 -2.07 12.36 6.34
N ASP A 298 -1.55 13.56 6.02
CA ASP A 298 -2.30 14.80 5.95
C ASP A 298 -3.04 15.01 4.62
N GLY A 299 -2.84 14.11 3.66
CA GLY A 299 -3.47 14.17 2.34
C GLY A 299 -2.90 15.26 1.41
N SER A 300 -1.89 16.03 1.81
CA SER A 300 -1.40 17.18 1.05
C SER A 300 -0.45 16.81 -0.09
N ALA A 301 0.18 15.64 -0.07
CA ALA A 301 1.14 15.19 -1.05
C ALA A 301 0.93 13.76 -1.51
N LEU A 302 1.11 13.51 -2.81
CA LEU A 302 1.22 12.18 -3.41
C LEU A 302 2.67 11.88 -3.77
N TYR A 303 3.07 10.63 -3.61
CA TYR A 303 4.38 10.11 -3.98
C TYR A 303 4.20 9.06 -5.07
N VAL A 304 4.83 9.27 -6.24
CA VAL A 304 4.57 8.48 -7.45
C VAL A 304 5.85 7.90 -8.00
N VAL A 305 5.89 6.59 -8.13
CA VAL A 305 6.99 5.88 -8.82
C VAL A 305 6.75 5.91 -10.32
N ASN A 306 7.75 6.38 -11.07
CA ASN A 306 7.78 6.35 -12.53
C ASN A 306 8.84 5.32 -12.99
N TYR A 307 8.37 4.14 -13.30
CA TYR A 307 9.20 2.95 -13.52
C TYR A 307 10.24 3.12 -14.63
N THR A 308 9.80 3.50 -15.83
CA THR A 308 10.69 3.66 -17.00
C THR A 308 11.50 4.95 -16.96
N SER A 309 11.11 5.94 -16.15
CA SER A 309 11.86 7.19 -15.98
C SER A 309 12.88 7.12 -14.85
N ASP A 310 12.93 6.03 -14.06
CA ASP A 310 13.82 5.86 -12.90
C ASP A 310 13.65 6.97 -11.84
N THR A 311 12.44 7.50 -11.69
CA THR A 311 12.18 8.65 -10.81
C THR A 311 11.05 8.41 -9.83
N VAL A 312 11.07 9.17 -8.74
CA VAL A 312 9.91 9.44 -7.88
C VAL A 312 9.50 10.89 -8.08
N SER A 313 8.20 11.13 -8.21
CA SER A 313 7.60 12.46 -8.24
C SER A 313 6.78 12.69 -7.00
N LYS A 314 6.94 13.87 -6.37
CA LYS A 314 6.08 14.38 -5.31
C LYS A 314 5.09 15.38 -5.93
N VAL A 315 3.80 15.20 -5.68
CA VAL A 315 2.72 16.01 -6.28
C VAL A 315 1.89 16.61 -5.16
N ARG A 316 1.68 17.92 -5.16
CA ARG A 316 0.75 18.59 -4.26
C ARG A 316 -0.68 18.29 -4.67
N THR A 317 -1.53 17.93 -3.71
CA THR A 317 -2.92 17.53 -3.99
C THR A 317 -3.84 18.72 -4.26
N SER A 318 -3.58 19.89 -3.65
CA SER A 318 -4.44 21.08 -3.73
C SER A 318 -4.50 21.72 -5.12
N ASP A 319 -3.36 21.80 -5.84
CA ASP A 319 -3.25 22.37 -7.19
C ASP A 319 -2.75 21.37 -8.25
N PHE A 320 -2.41 20.16 -7.83
CA PHE A 320 -1.91 19.07 -8.66
C PHE A 320 -0.59 19.37 -9.36
N LYS A 321 0.26 20.17 -8.69
CA LYS A 321 1.60 20.56 -9.18
C LYS A 321 2.64 19.53 -8.75
N VAL A 322 3.54 19.17 -9.67
CA VAL A 322 4.75 18.38 -9.33
C VAL A 322 5.71 19.29 -8.58
N LEU A 323 5.90 19.04 -7.30
CA LEU A 323 6.79 19.80 -6.42
C LEU A 323 8.25 19.38 -6.60
N GLN A 324 8.47 18.08 -6.73
CA GLN A 324 9.79 17.49 -6.83
C GLN A 324 9.76 16.26 -7.74
N LYS A 325 10.83 16.07 -8.52
CA LYS A 325 11.10 14.85 -9.28
C LYS A 325 12.57 14.49 -9.11
N ILE A 326 12.82 13.33 -8.52
CA ILE A 326 14.17 12.87 -8.21
C ILE A 326 14.49 11.54 -8.90
N LYS A 327 15.73 11.38 -9.35
CA LYS A 327 16.27 10.07 -9.75
C LYS A 327 16.41 9.21 -8.49
N VAL A 328 16.03 7.94 -8.59
CA VAL A 328 16.02 7.04 -7.42
C VAL A 328 16.90 5.82 -7.65
N CYS A 329 16.54 4.98 -8.61
CA CYS A 329 17.22 3.75 -8.98
C CYS A 329 16.72 3.30 -10.35
N ASN A 330 17.37 2.28 -10.92
CA ASN A 330 16.83 1.62 -12.10
C ASN A 330 15.52 0.91 -11.74
N GLU A 331 14.48 1.17 -12.52
CA GLU A 331 13.17 0.51 -12.40
C GLU A 331 12.57 0.55 -10.98
N PRO A 332 12.34 1.74 -10.37
CA PRO A 332 11.63 1.82 -9.10
C PRO A 332 10.19 1.32 -9.29
N ILE A 333 9.70 0.45 -8.38
CA ILE A 333 8.49 -0.30 -8.64
C ILE A 333 7.42 -0.22 -7.57
N GLY A 334 7.82 -0.15 -6.30
CA GLY A 334 6.93 0.01 -5.14
C GLY A 334 7.24 1.28 -4.37
N ILE A 335 6.24 1.86 -3.73
CA ILE A 335 6.39 3.02 -2.86
C ILE A 335 5.39 2.94 -1.72
N THR A 336 5.80 3.40 -0.55
CA THR A 336 4.91 3.59 0.60
C THR A 336 5.35 4.78 1.43
N TYR A 337 4.38 5.51 1.96
CA TYR A 337 4.59 6.54 2.97
C TYR A 337 4.51 5.93 4.37
N GLU A 338 5.55 6.12 5.16
CA GLU A 338 5.61 5.69 6.56
C GLU A 338 5.21 6.87 7.46
N PRO A 339 4.07 6.76 8.19
CA PRO A 339 3.44 7.93 8.80
C PRO A 339 4.10 8.41 10.10
N LEU A 340 4.78 7.54 10.85
CA LEU A 340 5.32 7.89 12.17
C LEU A 340 6.56 8.79 12.08
N HIS A 341 7.42 8.54 11.08
CA HIS A 341 8.67 9.28 10.88
C HIS A 341 8.64 10.14 9.61
N LYS A 342 7.48 10.20 8.90
CA LYS A 342 7.30 10.92 7.64
C LYS A 342 8.36 10.52 6.61
N ARG A 343 8.51 9.22 6.39
CA ARG A 343 9.47 8.66 5.43
C ARG A 343 8.77 8.06 4.22
N VAL A 344 9.41 8.20 3.07
CA VAL A 344 8.98 7.56 1.83
C VAL A 344 9.96 6.45 1.49
N TRP A 345 9.45 5.24 1.44
CA TRP A 345 10.22 4.05 1.10
C TRP A 345 9.93 3.64 -0.34
N VAL A 346 10.98 3.36 -1.09
CA VAL A 346 10.90 3.00 -2.51
C VAL A 346 11.60 1.66 -2.74
N ALA A 347 10.85 0.71 -3.29
CA ALA A 347 11.39 -0.57 -3.74
C ALA A 347 11.98 -0.44 -5.16
N CYS A 348 13.23 -0.82 -5.31
CA CYS A 348 13.97 -0.83 -6.56
C CYS A 348 14.09 -2.26 -7.08
N TYR A 349 13.67 -2.50 -8.32
CA TYR A 349 13.65 -3.84 -8.91
C TYR A 349 15.04 -4.50 -8.95
N GLY A 350 16.10 -3.69 -9.05
CA GLY A 350 17.50 -4.13 -9.02
C GLY A 350 18.05 -4.55 -7.65
N GLY A 351 17.22 -4.70 -6.61
CA GLY A 351 17.65 -5.25 -5.32
C GLY A 351 18.04 -4.21 -4.26
N ALA A 352 17.31 -3.11 -4.16
CA ALA A 352 17.51 -2.11 -3.11
C ALA A 352 16.20 -1.53 -2.60
N LEU A 353 16.22 -1.01 -1.35
CA LEU A 353 15.24 -0.07 -0.85
C LEU A 353 15.91 1.30 -0.70
N LYS A 354 15.24 2.34 -1.15
CA LYS A 354 15.63 3.74 -0.94
C LYS A 354 14.68 4.36 0.07
N VAL A 355 15.22 4.90 1.14
CA VAL A 355 14.44 5.57 2.19
C VAL A 355 14.72 7.06 2.12
N PHE A 356 13.67 7.85 2.00
CA PHE A 356 13.74 9.30 1.96
C PHE A 356 13.02 9.87 3.18
N SER A 357 13.66 10.82 3.87
CA SER A 357 12.93 11.68 4.80
C SER A 357 12.09 12.69 4.00
N ASP A 358 10.87 12.94 4.44
CA ASP A 358 10.01 14.00 3.91
C ASP A 358 9.94 15.14 4.93
N SER A 359 10.95 15.99 4.93
CA SER A 359 11.20 16.99 5.96
C SER A 359 11.46 18.37 5.35
N LEU A 360 11.33 19.42 6.16
CA LEU A 360 11.72 20.79 5.77
C LEU A 360 13.19 20.82 5.35
N VAL A 361 13.46 21.61 4.33
CA VAL A 361 14.84 21.98 3.98
C VAL A 361 15.37 22.86 5.10
N ARG A 362 16.42 22.42 5.80
CA ARG A 362 17.16 23.25 6.74
C ARG A 362 18.22 24.04 6.02
#